data_b649d48ae55b549ec160fe6bbd3d056a
#
_entry.id   b649d48ae55b549ec160fe6bbd3d056a
#
_cell.length_a   1.000
_cell.length_b   1.000
_cell.length_c   1.000
_cell.angle_alpha   90.00
_cell.angle_beta   90.00
_cell.angle_gamma   90.00
#
_symmetry.space_group_name_H-M   'P 1'
#
loop_
_entity.id
_entity.type
_entity.pdbx_description
1 polymer ?
#
loop_
_entity_poly.entity_id
_entity_poly.type
_entity_poly.pdbx_seq_one_letter_code
_entity_poly.pdbx_strand_id
1 'polypeptide(L)'
;MRRIIPLLAGVLLVLTSGHAVAQTNEQAAAEVIALAKAQWAAEMANQPTATVMKDVADEYTEFSPNFPTRIDGKGVNSRIGEAFSDDPGRTVAAEMANAKVQVYGDVAILSYNYIGLVRDADGNVEPNLAKSTRVYVKKDGLWKLVHANFAPVGDDD
;
A
#
# COMPACT_ATOMS: atom_id res chain seq x y z
N MET A 1 22.65 -75.41 6.26
CA MET A 1 21.63 -74.61 5.63
C MET A 1 21.37 -73.37 6.47
N ARG A 2 21.94 -72.21 6.07
CA ARG A 2 21.75 -70.89 6.76
C ARG A 2 20.68 -70.10 6.03
N ARG A 3 19.54 -69.82 6.69
CA ARG A 3 18.46 -69.01 6.16
C ARG A 3 18.83 -67.54 6.40
N ILE A 4 18.96 -66.75 5.32
CA ILE A 4 19.13 -65.29 5.33
C ILE A 4 17.72 -64.66 5.34
N ILE A 5 17.40 -63.90 6.37
CA ILE A 5 16.18 -63.11 6.48
C ILE A 5 16.51 -61.68 5.97
N PRO A 6 15.80 -61.18 4.96
CA PRO A 6 16.00 -59.79 4.54
C PRO A 6 15.34 -58.82 5.53
N LEU A 7 16.09 -57.87 6.03
CA LEU A 7 15.62 -56.75 6.87
C LEU A 7 15.00 -55.72 5.95
N LEU A 8 13.67 -55.57 5.98
CA LEU A 8 12.96 -54.48 5.30
C LEU A 8 13.14 -53.19 6.13
N ALA A 9 13.97 -52.26 5.67
CA ALA A 9 14.06 -50.94 6.22
C ALA A 9 12.87 -50.08 5.68
N GLY A 10 11.85 -49.87 6.51
CA GLY A 10 10.77 -48.96 6.23
C GLY A 10 11.23 -47.49 6.36
N VAL A 11 11.29 -46.78 5.25
CA VAL A 11 11.50 -45.31 5.24
C VAL A 11 10.21 -44.62 5.65
N LEU A 12 10.16 -44.10 6.87
CA LEU A 12 9.05 -43.29 7.36
C LEU A 12 9.19 -41.88 6.78
N LEU A 13 8.41 -41.57 5.74
CA LEU A 13 8.34 -40.22 5.15
C LEU A 13 7.48 -39.35 6.07
N VAL A 14 8.11 -38.53 6.90
CA VAL A 14 7.43 -37.49 7.72
C VAL A 14 7.08 -36.36 6.82
N LEU A 15 5.84 -36.30 6.35
CA LEU A 15 5.26 -35.13 5.69
C LEU A 15 5.02 -34.04 6.75
N THR A 16 5.95 -33.11 6.88
CA THR A 16 5.73 -31.87 7.65
C THR A 16 4.78 -31.00 6.85
N SER A 17 3.49 -31.08 7.14
CA SER A 17 2.48 -30.14 6.66
C SER A 17 2.81 -28.76 7.29
N GLY A 18 3.48 -27.90 6.55
CA GLY A 18 3.64 -26.51 6.94
C GLY A 18 2.26 -25.84 7.05
N HIS A 19 1.75 -25.71 8.27
CA HIS A 19 0.55 -24.93 8.52
C HIS A 19 0.94 -23.45 8.31
N ALA A 20 0.50 -22.85 7.21
CA ALA A 20 0.53 -21.41 7.06
C ALA A 20 -0.36 -20.85 8.19
N VAL A 21 0.25 -20.21 9.16
CA VAL A 21 -0.49 -19.51 10.22
C VAL A 21 -1.26 -18.38 9.56
N ALA A 22 -2.58 -18.42 9.66
CA ALA A 22 -3.42 -17.34 9.13
C ALA A 22 -3.03 -16.02 9.80
N GLN A 23 -2.80 -14.99 9.01
CA GLN A 23 -2.50 -13.65 9.50
C GLN A 23 -3.67 -13.12 10.33
N THR A 24 -3.39 -12.52 11.49
CA THR A 24 -4.43 -11.87 12.29
C THR A 24 -4.85 -10.54 11.65
N ASN A 25 -6.08 -10.07 11.93
CA ASN A 25 -6.56 -8.78 11.45
C ASN A 25 -5.69 -7.61 11.95
N GLU A 26 -5.11 -7.72 13.13
CA GLU A 26 -4.20 -6.72 13.69
C GLU A 26 -2.88 -6.66 12.91
N GLN A 27 -2.31 -7.81 12.55
CA GLN A 27 -1.11 -7.87 11.73
C GLN A 27 -1.38 -7.30 10.32
N ALA A 28 -2.50 -7.67 9.70
CA ALA A 28 -2.92 -7.12 8.42
C ALA A 28 -3.09 -5.60 8.47
N ALA A 29 -3.71 -5.08 9.53
CA ALA A 29 -3.87 -3.64 9.73
C ALA A 29 -2.53 -2.91 9.86
N ALA A 30 -1.60 -3.45 10.65
CA ALA A 30 -0.27 -2.88 10.81
C ALA A 30 0.52 -2.87 9.49
N GLU A 31 0.46 -3.95 8.69
CA GLU A 31 1.11 -4.03 7.39
C GLU A 31 0.55 -3.00 6.40
N VAL A 32 -0.77 -2.88 6.30
CA VAL A 32 -1.43 -1.93 5.39
C VAL A 32 -1.09 -0.48 5.74
N ILE A 33 -1.07 -0.12 7.03
CA ILE A 33 -0.64 1.21 7.48
C ILE A 33 0.83 1.44 7.15
N ALA A 34 1.69 0.44 7.35
CA ALA A 34 3.11 0.54 7.03
C ALA A 34 3.35 0.74 5.53
N LEU A 35 2.60 0.06 4.66
CA LEU A 35 2.68 0.24 3.20
C LEU A 35 2.30 1.67 2.78
N ALA A 36 1.20 2.22 3.33
CA ALA A 36 0.81 3.60 3.04
C ALA A 36 1.89 4.61 3.45
N LYS A 37 2.44 4.46 4.65
CA LYS A 37 3.52 5.33 5.15
C LYS A 37 4.83 5.17 4.37
N ALA A 38 5.16 3.95 3.94
CA ALA A 38 6.35 3.70 3.12
C ALA A 38 6.22 4.34 1.73
N GLN A 39 5.03 4.35 1.13
CA GLN A 39 4.77 5.06 -0.12
C GLN A 39 5.00 6.56 0.05
N TRP A 40 4.42 7.20 1.08
CA TRP A 40 4.65 8.62 1.38
C TRP A 40 6.12 8.95 1.61
N ALA A 41 6.83 8.09 2.36
CA ALA A 41 8.26 8.30 2.59
C ALA A 41 9.07 8.26 1.29
N ALA A 42 8.71 7.38 0.35
CA ALA A 42 9.33 7.32 -0.96
C ALA A 42 9.01 8.57 -1.81
N GLU A 43 7.76 9.05 -1.78
CA GLU A 43 7.33 10.30 -2.44
C GLU A 43 8.09 11.51 -1.88
N MET A 44 8.10 11.71 -0.57
CA MET A 44 8.82 12.80 0.09
C MET A 44 10.34 12.76 -0.15
N ALA A 45 10.91 11.57 -0.28
CA ALA A 45 12.32 11.37 -0.61
C ALA A 45 12.62 11.48 -2.11
N ASN A 46 11.63 11.85 -2.93
CA ASN A 46 11.74 11.95 -4.39
C ASN A 46 12.34 10.68 -5.03
N GLN A 47 11.91 9.51 -4.53
CA GLN A 47 12.34 8.24 -5.10
C GLN A 47 11.73 8.03 -6.51
N PRO A 48 12.38 7.23 -7.37
CA PRO A 48 11.81 6.91 -8.68
C PRO A 48 10.38 6.39 -8.58
N THR A 49 9.52 6.78 -9.53
CA THR A 49 8.09 6.39 -9.58
C THR A 49 7.89 4.88 -9.43
N ALA A 50 8.78 4.06 -10.00
CA ALA A 50 8.76 2.61 -9.86
C ALA A 50 8.88 2.16 -8.38
N THR A 51 9.63 2.88 -7.55
CA THR A 51 9.76 2.63 -6.11
C THR A 51 8.49 3.04 -5.36
N VAL A 52 7.94 4.21 -5.66
CA VAL A 52 6.70 4.72 -5.09
C VAL A 52 5.53 3.76 -5.38
N MET A 53 5.45 3.25 -6.60
CA MET A 53 4.36 2.42 -7.11
C MET A 53 4.58 0.91 -6.93
N LYS A 54 5.62 0.46 -6.24
CA LYS A 54 5.99 -0.98 -6.14
C LYS A 54 4.88 -1.86 -5.55
N ASP A 55 4.12 -1.34 -4.58
CA ASP A 55 3.05 -2.05 -3.88
C ASP A 55 1.64 -1.67 -4.38
N VAL A 56 1.57 -0.98 -5.53
CA VAL A 56 0.33 -0.66 -6.23
C VAL A 56 0.06 -1.74 -7.29
N ALA A 57 -1.19 -2.20 -7.36
CA ALA A 57 -1.64 -3.19 -8.35
C ALA A 57 -1.75 -2.57 -9.75
N ASP A 58 -1.62 -3.40 -10.80
CA ASP A 58 -1.69 -2.91 -12.19
C ASP A 58 -3.08 -2.34 -12.54
N GLU A 59 -4.14 -2.92 -11.96
CA GLU A 59 -5.53 -2.49 -12.10
C GLU A 59 -5.94 -1.34 -11.16
N TYR A 60 -4.98 -0.69 -10.53
CA TYR A 60 -5.23 0.40 -9.59
C TYR A 60 -6.15 1.47 -10.15
N THR A 61 -7.03 2.01 -9.30
CA THR A 61 -7.87 3.16 -9.62
C THR A 61 -7.77 4.24 -8.55
N GLU A 62 -7.94 5.50 -8.94
CA GLU A 62 -7.83 6.63 -8.01
C GLU A 62 -8.85 7.73 -8.33
N PHE A 63 -9.49 8.25 -7.29
CA PHE A 63 -10.11 9.56 -7.31
C PHE A 63 -9.17 10.56 -6.63
N SER A 64 -8.58 11.42 -7.44
CA SER A 64 -7.69 12.51 -7.00
C SER A 64 -8.40 13.84 -7.15
N PRO A 65 -8.25 14.78 -6.19
CA PRO A 65 -8.85 16.11 -6.28
C PRO A 65 -8.32 16.92 -7.48
N ASN A 66 -7.15 16.56 -8.00
CA ASN A 66 -6.51 17.28 -9.11
C ASN A 66 -7.05 16.89 -10.48
N PHE A 67 -7.90 15.86 -10.57
CA PHE A 67 -8.43 15.35 -11.84
C PHE A 67 -9.95 15.23 -11.79
N PRO A 68 -10.67 15.67 -12.85
CA PRO A 68 -12.14 15.64 -12.90
C PRO A 68 -12.70 14.23 -13.06
N THR A 69 -11.87 13.25 -13.44
CA THR A 69 -12.27 11.87 -13.69
C THR A 69 -11.40 10.91 -12.90
N ARG A 70 -11.90 9.68 -12.72
CA ARG A 70 -11.11 8.61 -12.13
C ARG A 70 -9.88 8.31 -12.98
N ILE A 71 -8.75 8.12 -12.34
CA ILE A 71 -7.52 7.61 -12.95
C ILE A 71 -7.62 6.08 -12.96
N ASP A 72 -7.43 5.45 -14.11
CA ASP A 72 -7.51 4.00 -14.28
C ASP A 72 -6.16 3.42 -14.70
N GLY A 73 -5.63 2.53 -13.87
CA GLY A 73 -4.41 1.78 -14.07
C GLY A 73 -3.15 2.42 -13.48
N LYS A 74 -2.31 1.57 -12.87
CA LYS A 74 -0.98 1.93 -12.34
C LYS A 74 -0.13 2.66 -13.38
N GLY A 75 -0.13 2.17 -14.64
CA GLY A 75 0.66 2.77 -15.71
C GLY A 75 0.24 4.20 -16.05
N VAL A 76 -1.05 4.54 -15.97
CA VAL A 76 -1.53 5.92 -16.15
C VAL A 76 -1.08 6.79 -14.98
N ASN A 77 -1.29 6.32 -13.76
CA ASN A 77 -0.90 7.04 -12.54
C ASN A 77 0.63 7.28 -12.51
N SER A 78 1.45 6.29 -12.91
CA SER A 78 2.89 6.43 -13.00
C SER A 78 3.31 7.53 -13.98
N ARG A 79 2.72 7.59 -15.18
CA ARG A 79 3.03 8.65 -16.17
C ARG A 79 2.64 10.05 -15.65
N ILE A 80 1.53 10.14 -14.91
CA ILE A 80 1.14 11.40 -14.26
C ILE A 80 2.21 11.78 -13.24
N GLY A 81 2.62 10.89 -12.34
CA GLY A 81 3.66 11.14 -11.36
C GLY A 81 5.00 11.55 -12.00
N GLU A 82 5.39 10.91 -13.11
CA GLU A 82 6.59 11.27 -13.86
C GLU A 82 6.49 12.67 -14.50
N ALA A 83 5.32 13.01 -15.05
CA ALA A 83 5.10 14.33 -15.66
C ALA A 83 5.16 15.49 -14.64
N PHE A 84 4.85 15.22 -13.38
CA PHE A 84 4.92 16.19 -12.28
C PHE A 84 6.16 16.00 -11.38
N SER A 85 7.12 15.16 -11.77
CA SER A 85 8.34 14.91 -10.96
C SER A 85 9.18 16.13 -10.72
N ASP A 86 9.16 17.09 -11.63
CA ASP A 86 9.90 18.36 -11.58
C ASP A 86 9.08 19.51 -10.96
N ASP A 87 7.84 19.25 -10.54
CA ASP A 87 7.01 20.23 -9.86
C ASP A 87 7.70 20.64 -8.54
N PRO A 88 7.94 21.95 -8.34
CA PRO A 88 8.52 22.44 -7.10
C PRO A 88 7.63 22.25 -5.88
N GLY A 89 6.31 22.02 -6.09
CA GLY A 89 5.35 21.71 -5.03
C GLY A 89 5.64 20.35 -4.41
N ARG A 90 6.19 20.32 -3.20
CA ARG A 90 6.58 19.06 -2.53
C ARG A 90 5.95 18.92 -1.16
N THR A 91 5.43 17.74 -0.88
CA THR A 91 5.13 17.35 0.49
C THR A 91 6.40 17.27 1.31
N VAL A 92 6.49 18.07 2.37
CA VAL A 92 7.65 18.14 3.27
C VAL A 92 7.38 17.43 4.60
N ALA A 93 6.12 17.20 4.94
CA ALA A 93 5.70 16.41 6.09
C ALA A 93 4.35 15.77 5.80
N ALA A 94 4.12 14.58 6.35
CA ALA A 94 2.85 13.88 6.25
C ALA A 94 2.59 13.07 7.53
N GLU A 95 1.36 13.19 8.05
CA GLU A 95 0.87 12.45 9.20
C GLU A 95 -0.46 11.76 8.87
N MET A 96 -0.66 10.58 9.46
CA MET A 96 -1.89 9.82 9.39
C MET A 96 -2.61 9.91 10.73
N ALA A 97 -3.70 10.67 10.79
CA ALA A 97 -4.54 10.79 11.97
C ALA A 97 -5.80 9.95 11.82
N ASN A 98 -6.37 9.49 12.94
CA ASN A 98 -7.60 8.71 13.01
C ASN A 98 -7.62 7.48 12.09
N ALA A 99 -6.48 6.81 11.92
CA ALA A 99 -6.38 5.65 11.06
C ALA A 99 -7.25 4.50 11.56
N LYS A 100 -8.07 3.94 10.67
CA LYS A 100 -8.85 2.73 10.92
C LYS A 100 -8.69 1.78 9.75
N VAL A 101 -8.33 0.53 10.04
CA VAL A 101 -8.30 -0.56 9.06
C VAL A 101 -9.42 -1.55 9.38
N GLN A 102 -10.19 -1.89 8.35
CA GLN A 102 -11.20 -2.94 8.38
C GLN A 102 -10.71 -4.07 7.46
N VAL A 103 -10.62 -5.29 7.98
CA VAL A 103 -10.08 -6.45 7.25
C VAL A 103 -11.19 -7.47 7.02
N TYR A 104 -11.34 -7.88 5.76
CA TYR A 104 -12.34 -8.84 5.29
C TYR A 104 -11.65 -9.90 4.44
N GLY A 105 -11.06 -10.91 5.09
CA GLY A 105 -10.24 -11.92 4.41
C GLY A 105 -9.03 -11.27 3.72
N ASP A 106 -8.98 -11.37 2.40
CA ASP A 106 -7.91 -10.82 1.57
C ASP A 106 -8.14 -9.36 1.14
N VAL A 107 -9.11 -8.67 1.74
CA VAL A 107 -9.38 -7.25 1.49
C VAL A 107 -9.18 -6.44 2.77
N ALA A 108 -8.47 -5.33 2.67
CA ALA A 108 -8.31 -4.37 3.75
C ALA A 108 -8.68 -2.94 3.28
N ILE A 109 -9.50 -2.26 4.07
CA ILE A 109 -9.91 -0.88 3.83
C ILE A 109 -9.26 -0.02 4.91
N LEU A 110 -8.36 0.87 4.52
CA LEU A 110 -7.74 1.87 5.39
C LEU A 110 -8.40 3.23 5.16
N SER A 111 -9.06 3.76 6.18
CA SER A 111 -9.58 5.12 6.21
C SER A 111 -8.81 5.97 7.23
N TYR A 112 -8.52 7.23 6.88
CA TYR A 112 -7.72 8.11 7.73
C TYR A 112 -7.91 9.59 7.35
N ASN A 113 -7.50 10.48 8.27
CA ASN A 113 -7.28 11.87 7.95
C ASN A 113 -5.80 12.08 7.59
N TYR A 114 -5.55 12.59 6.39
CA TYR A 114 -4.23 13.01 5.97
C TYR A 114 -3.97 14.43 6.44
N ILE A 115 -2.83 14.64 7.08
CA ILE A 115 -2.34 15.95 7.51
C ILE A 115 -0.96 16.12 6.89
N GLY A 116 -0.89 16.96 5.86
CA GLY A 116 0.35 17.21 5.13
C GLY A 116 0.78 18.67 5.23
N LEU A 117 2.06 18.91 4.97
CA LEU A 117 2.61 20.22 4.67
C LEU A 117 3.23 20.17 3.28
N VAL A 118 2.84 21.08 2.42
CA VAL A 118 3.35 21.21 1.05
C VAL A 118 4.15 22.51 0.94
N ARG A 119 5.33 22.43 0.36
CA ARG A 119 6.14 23.60 0.01
C ARG A 119 5.90 23.93 -1.45
N ASP A 120 5.54 25.18 -1.74
CA ASP A 120 5.37 25.70 -3.10
C ASP A 120 6.72 26.10 -3.76
N ALA A 121 6.64 26.59 -5.01
CA ALA A 121 7.79 27.07 -5.78
C ALA A 121 8.50 28.27 -5.15
N ASP A 122 7.78 29.09 -4.42
CA ASP A 122 8.29 30.31 -3.77
C ASP A 122 8.89 30.00 -2.38
N GLY A 123 8.77 28.74 -1.92
CA GLY A 123 9.28 28.27 -0.63
C GLY A 123 8.30 28.40 0.53
N ASN A 124 7.07 28.87 0.29
CA ASN A 124 6.03 28.92 1.33
C ASN A 124 5.58 27.51 1.69
N VAL A 125 5.19 27.31 2.93
CA VAL A 125 4.71 26.01 3.42
C VAL A 125 3.28 26.16 3.87
N GLU A 126 2.38 25.35 3.27
CA GLU A 126 0.95 25.39 3.51
C GLU A 126 0.42 24.02 3.96
N PRO A 127 -0.65 23.97 4.76
CA PRO A 127 -1.32 22.72 5.11
C PRO A 127 -2.00 22.10 3.88
N ASN A 128 -1.93 20.78 3.78
CA ASN A 128 -2.71 19.99 2.83
C ASN A 128 -3.45 18.92 3.60
N LEU A 129 -4.77 19.06 3.70
CA LEU A 129 -5.64 18.19 4.50
C LEU A 129 -6.58 17.40 3.60
N ALA A 130 -6.71 16.11 3.88
CA ALA A 130 -7.65 15.27 3.15
C ALA A 130 -8.29 14.19 4.03
N LYS A 131 -9.52 13.81 3.65
CA LYS A 131 -10.15 12.55 4.07
C LYS A 131 -9.78 11.50 3.05
N SER A 132 -9.18 10.41 3.48
CA SER A 132 -8.59 9.44 2.57
C SER A 132 -9.09 8.05 2.83
N THR A 133 -9.33 7.31 1.76
CA THR A 133 -9.64 5.88 1.80
C THR A 133 -8.73 5.15 0.83
N ARG A 134 -8.11 4.06 1.30
CA ARG A 134 -7.30 3.16 0.49
C ARG A 134 -7.83 1.73 0.62
N VAL A 135 -7.95 1.02 -0.49
CA VAL A 135 -8.35 -0.38 -0.53
C VAL A 135 -7.17 -1.23 -0.97
N TYR A 136 -6.86 -2.22 -0.17
CA TYR A 136 -5.79 -3.19 -0.45
C TYR A 136 -6.39 -4.57 -0.65
N VAL A 137 -5.81 -5.34 -1.55
CA VAL A 137 -6.13 -6.76 -1.76
C VAL A 137 -4.84 -7.57 -1.59
N LYS A 138 -4.95 -8.70 -0.90
CA LYS A 138 -3.83 -9.62 -0.72
C LYS A 138 -3.72 -10.53 -1.93
N LYS A 139 -2.62 -10.42 -2.68
CA LYS A 139 -2.29 -11.22 -3.87
C LYS A 139 -0.96 -11.94 -3.61
N ASP A 140 -0.95 -13.24 -3.75
CA ASP A 140 0.24 -14.08 -3.52
C ASP A 140 0.93 -13.80 -2.18
N GLY A 141 0.10 -13.60 -1.14
CA GLY A 141 0.57 -13.31 0.22
C GLY A 141 0.99 -11.86 0.49
N LEU A 142 0.96 -10.97 -0.50
CA LEU A 142 1.35 -9.56 -0.40
C LEU A 142 0.15 -8.61 -0.56
N TRP A 143 0.06 -7.62 0.29
CA TRP A 143 -0.95 -6.56 0.14
C TRP A 143 -0.57 -5.63 -1.00
N LYS A 144 -1.53 -5.38 -1.92
CA LYS A 144 -1.42 -4.46 -3.04
C LYS A 144 -2.53 -3.43 -2.98
N LEU A 145 -2.18 -2.15 -3.16
CA LEU A 145 -3.14 -1.05 -3.26
C LEU A 145 -3.89 -1.17 -4.59
N VAL A 146 -5.22 -1.32 -4.53
CA VAL A 146 -6.08 -1.45 -5.72
C VAL A 146 -6.95 -0.23 -5.96
N HIS A 147 -7.23 0.56 -4.91
CA HIS A 147 -8.03 1.78 -5.05
C HIS A 147 -7.64 2.81 -4.00
N ALA A 148 -7.68 4.09 -4.38
CA ALA A 148 -7.63 5.19 -3.43
C ALA A 148 -8.63 6.29 -3.79
N ASN A 149 -9.11 6.98 -2.75
CA ASN A 149 -9.89 8.20 -2.86
C ASN A 149 -9.32 9.24 -1.90
N PHE A 150 -9.02 10.42 -2.44
CA PHE A 150 -8.49 11.56 -1.70
C PHE A 150 -9.48 12.72 -1.84
N ALA A 151 -10.26 12.98 -0.79
CA ALA A 151 -11.17 14.08 -0.72
C ALA A 151 -10.53 15.22 0.08
N PRO A 152 -10.23 16.38 -0.53
CA PRO A 152 -9.68 17.51 0.21
C PRO A 152 -10.67 17.93 1.30
N VAL A 153 -10.14 18.44 2.40
CA VAL A 153 -10.96 19.17 3.37
C VAL A 153 -10.99 20.59 2.85
N GLY A 154 -12.17 21.03 2.38
CA GLY A 154 -12.35 22.38 1.87
C GLY A 154 -12.17 23.41 2.99
N ASP A 155 -11.68 24.59 2.65
CA ASP A 155 -11.88 25.77 3.46
C ASP A 155 -13.39 26.05 3.40
N ASP A 156 -14.06 25.94 4.53
CA ASP A 156 -15.46 26.38 4.64
C ASP A 156 -15.44 27.92 4.49
N ASP A 157 -15.82 28.40 3.31
CA ASP A 157 -16.06 29.83 3.04
C ASP A 157 -17.27 30.34 3.83
#